data_0a5b2aa2677a504ea809310f34bbd1a5
#
_entry.id   0a5b2aa2677a504ea809310f34bbd1a5
#
_cell.length_a   1.000
_cell.length_b   1.000
_cell.length_c   1.000
_cell.angle_alpha   90.00
_cell.angle_beta   90.00
_cell.angle_gamma   90.00
#
_symmetry.space_group_name_H-M   'P 1'
#
loop_
_entity.id
_entity.type
_entity.pdbx_description
1 polymer ?
#
loop_
_entity_poly.entity_id
_entity_poly.type
_entity_poly.pdbx_seq_one_letter_code
_entity_poly.pdbx_strand_id
1 'polypeptide(L)'
;MTLIFLAITYVLNGIDIYVGNDVGKYLAEFFPELDLPAAMTVSRFSTPVVVFAGVMVWLLNIVLSGGWTLYHLGIRRGYEMGYGTLFDGFAIVGKLILATLAVTAIVTLGAVLLLFPGLIFAYMYRFTIYNICENPSLGVIQAMRMSRLQTYRHKMDLFVLDLSFIGWGILISLTMGILSIWIRPYMEQTNIGYFIALKRASGVGVFPDTGSEGPDAGPVF
;
A
#
# COMPACT_ATOMS: atom_id res chain seq x y z
N MET A 1 -4.15 10.25 -13.74
CA MET A 1 -3.95 9.91 -12.32
C MET A 1 -2.73 9.02 -12.06
N THR A 2 -2.61 7.85 -12.73
CA THR A 2 -1.47 6.92 -12.56
C THR A 2 -0.11 7.58 -12.75
N LEU A 3 0.05 8.41 -13.78
CA LEU A 3 1.31 9.14 -14.01
C LEU A 3 1.65 10.10 -12.88
N ILE A 4 0.67 10.82 -12.33
CA ILE A 4 0.88 11.73 -11.21
C ILE A 4 1.28 10.96 -9.97
N PHE A 5 0.56 9.88 -9.64
CA PHE A 5 0.88 9.00 -8.50
C PHE A 5 2.29 8.43 -8.62
N LEU A 6 2.65 7.89 -9.79
CA LEU A 6 3.99 7.37 -10.03
C LEU A 6 5.06 8.46 -9.94
N ALA A 7 4.83 9.63 -10.55
CA ALA A 7 5.78 10.72 -10.49
C ALA A 7 6.05 11.16 -9.05
N ILE A 8 5.01 11.35 -8.24
CA ILE A 8 5.16 11.70 -6.82
C ILE A 8 5.89 10.58 -6.07
N THR A 9 5.51 9.32 -6.26
CA THR A 9 6.16 8.18 -5.60
C THR A 9 7.64 8.06 -6.00
N TYR A 10 7.98 8.26 -7.27
CA TYR A 10 9.37 8.23 -7.72
C TYR A 10 10.19 9.37 -7.12
N VAL A 11 9.62 10.59 -7.04
CA VAL A 11 10.29 11.74 -6.41
C VAL A 11 10.53 11.46 -4.92
N LEU A 12 9.52 10.95 -4.20
CA LEU A 12 9.65 10.63 -2.77
C LEU A 12 10.69 9.54 -2.53
N ASN A 13 10.67 8.45 -3.31
CA ASN A 13 11.67 7.39 -3.19
C ASN A 13 13.06 7.89 -3.62
N GLY A 14 13.15 8.79 -4.60
CA GLY A 14 14.40 9.44 -4.98
C GLY A 14 14.99 10.29 -3.86
N ILE A 15 14.16 11.00 -3.10
CA ILE A 15 14.58 11.76 -1.92
C ILE A 15 15.08 10.80 -0.85
N ASP A 16 14.37 9.71 -0.57
CA ASP A 16 14.76 8.70 0.42
C ASP A 16 16.10 8.05 0.05
N ILE A 17 16.29 7.65 -1.20
CA ILE A 17 17.56 7.12 -1.71
C ILE A 17 18.67 8.18 -1.61
N TYR A 18 18.41 9.44 -1.95
CA TYR A 18 19.42 10.50 -1.93
C TYR A 18 19.89 10.83 -0.51
N VAL A 19 18.95 10.85 0.45
CA VAL A 19 19.21 11.19 1.84
C VAL A 19 19.73 9.98 2.63
N GLY A 20 19.15 8.78 2.36
CA GLY A 20 19.40 7.54 3.10
C GLY A 20 20.42 6.60 2.47
N ASN A 21 21.16 7.03 1.41
CA ASN A 21 22.03 6.15 0.65
C ASN A 21 23.36 5.87 1.38
N ASP A 22 23.28 5.18 2.50
CA ASP A 22 24.41 4.60 3.22
C ASP A 22 24.66 3.13 2.82
N VAL A 23 24.11 2.68 1.67
CA VAL A 23 24.29 1.30 1.19
C VAL A 23 25.77 0.93 1.08
N GLY A 24 26.61 1.87 0.61
CA GLY A 24 28.04 1.66 0.54
C GLY A 24 28.69 1.46 1.92
N LYS A 25 28.20 2.17 2.93
CA LYS A 25 28.66 2.01 4.32
C LYS A 25 28.30 0.65 4.89
N TYR A 26 27.05 0.22 4.70
CA TYR A 26 26.62 -1.12 5.13
C TYR A 26 27.35 -2.22 4.38
N LEU A 27 27.60 -2.06 3.07
CA LEU A 27 28.37 -3.01 2.29
C LEU A 27 29.83 -3.09 2.77
N ALA A 28 30.45 -1.95 3.10
CA ALA A 28 31.82 -1.92 3.65
C ALA A 28 31.90 -2.58 5.05
N GLU A 29 30.82 -2.48 5.84
CA GLU A 29 30.75 -3.09 7.18
C GLU A 29 30.56 -4.62 7.10
N PHE A 30 29.69 -5.10 6.17
CA PHE A 30 29.44 -6.54 6.00
C PHE A 30 30.50 -7.25 5.14
N PHE A 31 31.16 -6.52 4.23
CA PHE A 31 32.17 -7.05 3.32
C PHE A 31 33.43 -6.15 3.34
N PRO A 32 34.22 -6.20 4.41
CA PRO A 32 35.40 -5.32 4.56
C PRO A 32 36.46 -5.56 3.49
N GLU A 33 36.42 -6.69 2.79
CA GLU A 33 37.34 -7.01 1.68
C GLU A 33 36.96 -6.29 0.37
N LEU A 34 35.76 -5.65 0.31
CA LEU A 34 35.33 -4.92 -0.85
C LEU A 34 35.89 -3.49 -0.80
N ASP A 35 36.87 -3.21 -1.65
CA ASP A 35 37.51 -1.88 -1.75
C ASP A 35 36.51 -0.90 -2.42
N LEU A 36 35.58 -0.34 -1.61
CA LEU A 36 34.57 0.58 -2.08
C LEU A 36 35.12 2.02 -2.16
N PRO A 37 34.76 2.78 -3.22
CA PRO A 37 35.15 4.17 -3.32
C PRO A 37 34.70 4.97 -2.08
N ALA A 38 35.58 5.82 -1.54
CA ALA A 38 35.29 6.63 -0.36
C ALA A 38 33.99 7.47 -0.48
N ALA A 39 33.62 7.85 -1.70
CA ALA A 39 32.34 8.54 -1.96
C ALA A 39 31.09 7.71 -1.63
N MET A 40 31.19 6.39 -1.58
CA MET A 40 30.09 5.47 -1.24
C MET A 40 30.04 5.12 0.24
N THR A 41 31.14 5.33 0.98
CA THR A 41 31.26 4.95 2.40
C THR A 41 31.01 6.11 3.36
N VAL A 42 30.95 7.35 2.86
CA VAL A 42 30.73 8.55 3.67
C VAL A 42 29.27 8.95 3.65
N SER A 43 28.62 8.97 4.81
CA SER A 43 27.26 9.49 4.98
C SER A 43 27.22 10.98 4.64
N ARG A 44 26.34 11.39 3.73
CA ARG A 44 26.15 12.79 3.33
C ARG A 44 25.46 13.63 4.42
N PHE A 45 24.61 12.98 5.18
CA PHE A 45 23.77 13.63 6.21
C PHE A 45 23.97 12.96 7.56
N SER A 46 23.69 13.71 8.63
CA SER A 46 23.70 13.16 9.98
C SER A 46 22.56 12.15 10.16
N THR A 47 22.76 11.12 10.97
CA THR A 47 21.77 10.07 11.25
C THR A 47 20.37 10.61 11.61
N PRO A 48 20.23 11.67 12.46
CA PRO A 48 18.89 12.22 12.76
C PRO A 48 18.17 12.77 11.52
N VAL A 49 18.90 13.39 10.59
CA VAL A 49 18.32 13.93 9.34
C VAL A 49 17.84 12.80 8.44
N VAL A 50 18.63 11.73 8.32
CA VAL A 50 18.26 10.54 7.53
C VAL A 50 17.00 9.90 8.10
N VAL A 51 16.95 9.68 9.41
CA VAL A 51 15.78 9.10 10.10
C VAL A 51 14.54 9.98 9.92
N PHE A 52 14.68 11.29 10.10
CA PHE A 52 13.56 12.22 9.94
C PHE A 52 13.02 12.22 8.50
N ALA A 53 13.91 12.29 7.50
CA ALA A 53 13.52 12.25 6.10
C ALA A 53 12.82 10.92 5.74
N GLY A 54 13.37 9.78 6.17
CA GLY A 54 12.79 8.46 5.96
C GLY A 54 11.39 8.33 6.57
N VAL A 55 11.21 8.81 7.81
CA VAL A 55 9.88 8.83 8.46
C VAL A 55 8.90 9.71 7.68
N MET A 56 9.33 10.89 7.22
CA MET A 56 8.48 11.80 6.44
C MET A 56 8.07 11.16 5.11
N VAL A 57 9.01 10.58 4.37
CA VAL A 57 8.74 9.89 3.11
C VAL A 57 7.79 8.70 3.35
N TRP A 58 8.02 7.91 4.39
CA TRP A 58 7.16 6.79 4.75
C TRP A 58 5.72 7.22 5.06
N LEU A 59 5.53 8.28 5.85
CA LEU A 59 4.22 8.84 6.16
C LEU A 59 3.49 9.32 4.89
N LEU A 60 4.19 10.04 4.02
CA LEU A 60 3.62 10.51 2.75
C LEU A 60 3.22 9.35 1.84
N ASN A 61 4.02 8.30 1.78
CA ASN A 61 3.66 7.10 1.00
C ASN A 61 2.40 6.40 1.54
N ILE A 62 2.20 6.35 2.86
CA ILE A 62 0.94 5.81 3.44
C ILE A 62 -0.26 6.63 2.99
N VAL A 63 -0.18 7.95 3.07
CA VAL A 63 -1.28 8.84 2.67
C VAL A 63 -1.59 8.71 1.18
N LEU A 64 -0.55 8.74 0.34
CA LEU A 64 -0.71 8.60 -1.10
C LEU A 64 -1.28 7.24 -1.50
N SER A 65 -0.88 6.16 -0.83
CA SER A 65 -1.45 4.83 -1.11
C SER A 65 -2.93 4.73 -0.69
N GLY A 66 -3.31 5.40 0.41
CA GLY A 66 -4.70 5.55 0.81
C GLY A 66 -5.52 6.32 -0.23
N GLY A 67 -5.03 7.48 -0.67
CA GLY A 67 -5.67 8.27 -1.73
C GLY A 67 -5.75 7.52 -3.06
N TRP A 68 -4.74 6.74 -3.41
CA TRP A 68 -4.76 5.86 -4.57
C TRP A 68 -5.88 4.81 -4.49
N THR A 69 -6.01 4.16 -3.34
CA THR A 69 -7.08 3.19 -3.09
C THR A 69 -8.47 3.86 -3.15
N LEU A 70 -8.63 5.04 -2.53
CA LEU A 70 -9.87 5.83 -2.61
C LEU A 70 -10.26 6.16 -4.06
N TYR A 71 -9.31 6.63 -4.85
CA TYR A 71 -9.52 6.95 -6.26
C TYR A 71 -10.03 5.73 -7.04
N HIS A 72 -9.40 4.57 -6.89
CA HIS A 72 -9.79 3.37 -7.62
C HIS A 72 -11.12 2.76 -7.12
N LEU A 73 -11.42 2.88 -5.82
CA LEU A 73 -12.73 2.51 -5.27
C LEU A 73 -13.83 3.40 -5.84
N GLY A 74 -13.59 4.73 -5.93
CA GLY A 74 -14.55 5.69 -6.48
C GLY A 74 -14.87 5.39 -7.95
N ILE A 75 -13.85 5.19 -8.79
CA ILE A 75 -14.04 4.81 -10.20
C ILE A 75 -14.88 3.54 -10.32
N ARG A 76 -14.61 2.55 -9.48
CA ARG A 76 -15.33 1.28 -9.54
C ARG A 76 -16.80 1.39 -9.13
N ARG A 77 -17.14 2.43 -8.37
CA ARG A 77 -18.52 2.79 -8.02
C ARG A 77 -19.20 3.69 -9.05
N GLY A 78 -18.47 4.10 -10.11
CA GLY A 78 -18.98 4.95 -11.18
C GLY A 78 -18.89 6.45 -10.91
N TYR A 79 -18.15 6.87 -9.86
CA TYR A 79 -17.92 8.28 -9.59
C TYR A 79 -16.82 8.85 -10.49
N GLU A 80 -17.00 10.08 -10.96
CA GLU A 80 -15.93 10.85 -11.61
C GLU A 80 -14.99 11.41 -10.53
N MET A 81 -13.80 10.79 -10.42
CA MET A 81 -12.82 11.15 -9.40
C MET A 81 -11.79 12.16 -9.94
N GLY A 82 -11.69 13.30 -9.27
CA GLY A 82 -10.70 14.35 -9.60
C GLY A 82 -9.29 13.98 -9.17
N TYR A 83 -8.31 14.77 -9.65
CA TYR A 83 -6.89 14.57 -9.28
C TYR A 83 -6.62 14.84 -7.79
N GLY A 84 -7.45 15.67 -7.14
CA GLY A 84 -7.35 15.97 -5.70
C GLY A 84 -7.56 14.76 -4.79
N THR A 85 -8.28 13.73 -5.26
CA THR A 85 -8.57 12.52 -4.47
C THR A 85 -7.32 11.80 -3.95
N LEU A 86 -6.14 11.97 -4.58
CA LEU A 86 -4.88 11.45 -4.03
C LEU A 86 -4.56 12.03 -2.65
N PHE A 87 -5.01 13.25 -2.39
CA PHE A 87 -4.77 13.94 -1.12
C PHE A 87 -5.90 13.74 -0.10
N ASP A 88 -7.02 13.13 -0.49
CA ASP A 88 -8.12 12.82 0.44
C ASP A 88 -7.71 11.79 1.50
N GLY A 89 -6.63 11.02 1.24
CA GLY A 89 -5.97 10.19 2.24
C GLY A 89 -5.55 10.95 3.50
N PHE A 90 -5.31 12.28 3.41
CA PHE A 90 -5.01 13.11 4.58
C PHE A 90 -6.18 13.21 5.56
N ALA A 91 -7.43 13.19 5.09
CA ALA A 91 -8.61 13.25 5.96
C ALA A 91 -8.70 12.05 6.93
N ILE A 92 -8.15 10.90 6.53
CA ILE A 92 -8.16 9.65 7.31
C ILE A 92 -6.75 9.18 7.70
N VAL A 93 -5.75 10.08 7.62
CA VAL A 93 -4.33 9.76 7.82
C VAL A 93 -4.05 9.02 9.13
N GLY A 94 -4.65 9.45 10.24
CA GLY A 94 -4.44 8.80 11.53
C GLY A 94 -4.87 7.34 11.54
N LYS A 95 -5.99 7.01 10.89
CA LYS A 95 -6.47 5.62 10.77
C LYS A 95 -5.61 4.81 9.82
N LEU A 96 -5.15 5.41 8.71
CA LEU A 96 -4.25 4.74 7.77
C LEU A 96 -2.92 4.38 8.43
N ILE A 97 -2.31 5.32 9.16
CA ILE A 97 -1.06 5.09 9.90
C ILE A 97 -1.26 3.99 10.95
N LEU A 98 -2.31 4.10 11.78
CA LEU A 98 -2.56 3.13 12.84
C LEU A 98 -2.86 1.73 12.27
N ALA A 99 -3.63 1.63 11.19
CA ALA A 99 -3.90 0.38 10.52
C ALA A 99 -2.63 -0.25 9.92
N THR A 100 -1.83 0.55 9.23
CA THR A 100 -0.57 0.09 8.63
C THR A 100 0.39 -0.40 9.71
N LEU A 101 0.57 0.36 10.80
CA LEU A 101 1.42 -0.05 11.93
C LEU A 101 0.92 -1.34 12.58
N ALA A 102 -0.38 -1.44 12.85
CA ALA A 102 -0.96 -2.63 13.49
C ALA A 102 -0.80 -3.87 12.59
N VAL A 103 -1.13 -3.77 11.31
CA VAL A 103 -0.99 -4.89 10.37
C VAL A 103 0.48 -5.27 10.18
N THR A 104 1.36 -4.29 9.98
CA THR A 104 2.81 -4.54 9.83
C THR A 104 3.38 -5.22 11.08
N ALA A 105 3.05 -4.74 12.28
CA ALA A 105 3.53 -5.35 13.52
C ALA A 105 3.10 -6.81 13.65
N ILE A 106 1.82 -7.13 13.35
CA ILE A 106 1.30 -8.50 13.42
C ILE A 106 1.98 -9.39 12.37
N VAL A 107 2.12 -8.91 11.14
CA VAL A 107 2.73 -9.66 10.04
C VAL A 107 4.21 -9.91 10.33
N THR A 108 4.94 -8.88 10.77
CA THR A 108 6.37 -8.99 11.11
C THR A 108 6.58 -9.94 12.28
N LEU A 109 5.79 -9.83 13.35
CA LEU A 109 5.86 -10.76 14.49
C LEU A 109 5.58 -12.20 14.04
N GLY A 110 4.58 -12.40 13.19
CA GLY A 110 4.27 -13.70 12.60
C GLY A 110 5.40 -14.25 11.72
N ALA A 111 6.05 -13.39 10.95
CA ALA A 111 7.16 -13.76 10.08
C ALA A 111 8.44 -14.09 10.85
N VAL A 112 8.70 -13.38 11.96
CA VAL A 112 9.86 -13.64 12.85
C VAL A 112 9.69 -14.98 13.58
N LEU A 113 8.46 -15.31 14.02
CA LEU A 113 8.19 -16.58 14.66
C LEU A 113 8.31 -17.77 13.70
N LEU A 114 7.69 -17.66 12.54
CA LEU A 114 7.76 -18.61 11.42
C LEU A 114 7.26 -17.91 10.15
N LEU A 115 7.94 -18.09 9.03
CA LEU A 115 7.60 -17.45 7.75
C LEU A 115 6.13 -17.71 7.33
N PHE A 116 5.64 -18.95 7.52
CA PHE A 116 4.28 -19.34 7.16
C PHE A 116 3.17 -18.58 7.91
N PRO A 117 3.19 -18.42 9.25
CA PRO A 117 2.21 -17.61 9.96
C PRO A 117 2.20 -16.15 9.52
N GLY A 118 3.38 -15.56 9.26
CA GLY A 118 3.48 -14.19 8.76
C GLY A 118 2.74 -14.00 7.44
N LEU A 119 2.92 -14.94 6.50
CA LEU A 119 2.21 -14.94 5.22
C LEU A 119 0.69 -15.08 5.40
N ILE A 120 0.25 -15.96 6.30
CA ILE A 120 -1.17 -16.13 6.62
C ILE A 120 -1.77 -14.84 7.17
N PHE A 121 -1.06 -14.13 8.06
CA PHE A 121 -1.50 -12.86 8.62
C PHE A 121 -1.51 -11.75 7.58
N ALA A 122 -0.55 -11.71 6.66
CA ALA A 122 -0.53 -10.75 5.55
C ALA A 122 -1.80 -10.87 4.70
N TYR A 123 -2.19 -12.09 4.31
CA TYR A 123 -3.44 -12.30 3.57
C TYR A 123 -4.69 -12.04 4.42
N MET A 124 -4.64 -12.35 5.70
CA MET A 124 -5.78 -12.15 6.60
C MET A 124 -6.15 -10.68 6.78
N TYR A 125 -5.15 -9.78 6.78
CA TYR A 125 -5.35 -8.35 6.99
C TYR A 125 -5.20 -7.51 5.72
N ARG A 126 -5.12 -8.15 4.55
CA ARG A 126 -4.90 -7.50 3.25
C ARG A 126 -5.90 -6.38 2.96
N PHE A 127 -7.17 -6.57 3.29
CA PHE A 127 -8.25 -5.63 2.99
C PHE A 127 -8.56 -4.64 4.11
N THR A 128 -7.73 -4.56 5.15
CA THR A 128 -7.95 -3.62 6.26
C THR A 128 -8.03 -2.18 5.78
N ILE A 129 -7.07 -1.75 4.96
CA ILE A 129 -7.01 -0.39 4.41
C ILE A 129 -8.20 -0.13 3.49
N TYR A 130 -8.57 -1.10 2.65
CA TYR A 130 -9.73 -0.98 1.75
C TYR A 130 -11.03 -0.75 2.54
N ASN A 131 -11.24 -1.47 3.65
CA ASN A 131 -12.40 -1.28 4.52
C ASN A 131 -12.43 0.12 5.16
N ILE A 132 -11.27 0.66 5.56
CA ILE A 132 -11.17 2.02 6.13
C ILE A 132 -11.41 3.07 5.04
N CYS A 133 -10.85 2.89 3.84
CA CYS A 133 -11.05 3.79 2.72
C CYS A 133 -12.52 3.79 2.26
N GLU A 134 -13.18 2.62 2.30
CA GLU A 134 -14.59 2.52 1.92
C GLU A 134 -15.54 3.14 2.96
N ASN A 135 -15.20 3.00 4.23
CA ASN A 135 -15.98 3.58 5.33
C ASN A 135 -15.05 4.18 6.40
N PRO A 136 -14.73 5.48 6.29
CA PRO A 136 -13.86 6.18 7.22
C PRO A 136 -14.39 6.22 8.67
N SER A 137 -15.67 5.93 8.91
CA SER A 137 -16.23 5.87 10.27
C SER A 137 -15.77 4.65 11.05
N LEU A 138 -15.31 3.58 10.37
CA LEU A 138 -14.84 2.35 11.01
C LEU A 138 -13.61 2.60 11.89
N GLY A 139 -13.59 1.93 13.04
CA GLY A 139 -12.38 1.80 13.84
C GLY A 139 -11.39 0.82 13.21
N VAL A 140 -10.09 1.03 13.44
CA VAL A 140 -9.02 0.17 12.87
C VAL A 140 -9.22 -1.30 13.24
N ILE A 141 -9.54 -1.60 14.51
CA ILE A 141 -9.78 -2.98 14.97
C ILE A 141 -10.98 -3.62 14.26
N GLN A 142 -12.04 -2.83 14.02
CA GLN A 142 -13.21 -3.29 13.29
C GLN A 142 -12.87 -3.61 11.83
N ALA A 143 -12.12 -2.73 11.16
CA ALA A 143 -11.66 -2.94 9.79
C ALA A 143 -10.77 -4.19 9.67
N MET A 144 -9.87 -4.44 10.64
CA MET A 144 -9.06 -5.64 10.70
C MET A 144 -9.91 -6.91 10.90
N ARG A 145 -10.92 -6.85 11.78
CA ARG A 145 -11.85 -7.97 12.00
C ARG A 145 -12.66 -8.27 10.73
N MET A 146 -13.14 -7.23 10.05
CA MET A 146 -13.83 -7.37 8.77
C MET A 146 -12.94 -8.01 7.71
N SER A 147 -11.71 -7.53 7.53
CA SER A 147 -10.73 -8.10 6.61
C SER A 147 -10.50 -9.58 6.87
N ARG A 148 -10.34 -9.96 8.15
CA ARG A 148 -10.19 -11.37 8.56
C ARG A 148 -11.38 -12.24 8.14
N LEU A 149 -12.60 -11.75 8.31
CA LEU A 149 -13.81 -12.49 7.94
C LEU A 149 -13.98 -12.58 6.42
N GLN A 150 -13.72 -11.49 5.70
CA GLN A 150 -13.76 -11.44 4.23
C GLN A 150 -12.77 -12.41 3.59
N THR A 151 -11.56 -12.53 4.12
CA THR A 151 -10.51 -13.42 3.59
C THR A 151 -10.58 -14.84 4.11
N TYR A 152 -11.56 -15.15 4.97
CA TYR A 152 -11.72 -16.48 5.51
C TYR A 152 -12.01 -17.48 4.39
N ARG A 153 -11.23 -18.58 4.32
CA ARG A 153 -11.24 -19.62 3.28
C ARG A 153 -10.73 -19.21 1.88
N HIS A 154 -10.47 -17.91 1.64
CA HIS A 154 -10.03 -17.41 0.32
C HIS A 154 -8.56 -16.98 0.28
N LYS A 155 -7.74 -17.37 1.29
CA LYS A 155 -6.33 -16.99 1.33
C LYS A 155 -5.52 -17.60 0.19
N MET A 156 -5.85 -18.84 -0.21
CA MET A 156 -5.19 -19.50 -1.34
C MET A 156 -5.53 -18.84 -2.66
N ASP A 157 -6.76 -18.36 -2.84
CA ASP A 157 -7.17 -17.64 -4.05
C ASP A 157 -6.37 -16.34 -4.18
N LEU A 158 -6.19 -15.63 -3.07
CA LEU A 158 -5.37 -14.41 -3.02
C LEU A 158 -3.88 -14.71 -3.27
N PHE A 159 -3.38 -15.82 -2.76
CA PHE A 159 -2.02 -16.26 -3.03
C PHE A 159 -1.80 -16.57 -4.51
N VAL A 160 -2.73 -17.30 -5.14
CA VAL A 160 -2.69 -17.59 -6.58
C VAL A 160 -2.78 -16.32 -7.41
N LEU A 161 -3.59 -15.35 -6.97
CA LEU A 161 -3.67 -14.02 -7.60
C LEU A 161 -2.30 -13.32 -7.57
N ASP A 162 -1.65 -13.28 -6.40
CA ASP A 162 -0.33 -12.66 -6.28
C ASP A 162 0.73 -13.41 -7.10
N LEU A 163 0.64 -14.74 -7.17
CA LEU A 163 1.52 -15.54 -8.01
C LEU A 163 1.37 -15.16 -9.49
N SER A 164 0.15 -14.90 -9.94
CA SER A 164 -0.09 -14.42 -11.31
C SER A 164 0.52 -13.05 -11.58
N PHE A 165 0.66 -12.21 -10.55
CA PHE A 165 1.28 -10.89 -10.67
C PHE A 165 2.80 -10.92 -10.70
N ILE A 166 3.45 -12.02 -10.29
CA ILE A 166 4.92 -12.15 -10.35
C ILE A 166 5.42 -11.99 -11.79
N GLY A 167 4.73 -12.61 -12.76
CA GLY A 167 5.07 -12.47 -14.19
C GLY A 167 5.04 -11.01 -14.65
N TRP A 168 4.04 -10.26 -14.24
CA TRP A 168 3.95 -8.82 -14.52
C TRP A 168 5.05 -8.03 -13.81
N GLY A 169 5.42 -8.41 -12.58
CA GLY A 169 6.54 -7.82 -11.86
C GLY A 169 7.86 -7.97 -12.59
N ILE A 170 8.14 -9.15 -13.16
CA ILE A 170 9.33 -9.41 -13.98
C ILE A 170 9.33 -8.52 -15.22
N LEU A 171 8.19 -8.41 -15.92
CA LEU A 171 8.05 -7.54 -17.09
C LEU A 171 8.27 -6.06 -16.76
N ILE A 172 7.74 -5.60 -15.63
CA ILE A 172 7.99 -4.23 -15.12
C ILE A 172 9.47 -4.00 -14.90
N SER A 173 10.16 -4.96 -14.28
CA SER A 173 11.61 -4.87 -14.01
C SER A 173 12.42 -4.84 -15.32
N LEU A 174 12.08 -5.68 -16.30
CA LEU A 174 12.74 -5.72 -17.62
C LEU A 174 12.57 -4.41 -18.40
N THR A 175 11.45 -3.72 -18.23
CA THR A 175 11.17 -2.44 -18.90
C THR A 175 11.63 -1.21 -18.07
N MET A 176 12.52 -1.41 -17.09
CA MET A 176 12.96 -0.35 -16.17
C MET A 176 11.80 0.43 -15.53
N GLY A 177 10.67 -0.24 -15.30
CA GLY A 177 9.50 0.34 -14.65
C GLY A 177 8.51 1.03 -15.60
N ILE A 178 8.81 1.22 -16.90
CA ILE A 178 7.92 1.91 -17.84
C ILE A 178 6.55 1.24 -17.90
N LEU A 179 6.52 -0.09 -17.91
CA LEU A 179 5.29 -0.87 -17.99
C LEU A 179 4.39 -0.70 -16.74
N SER A 180 4.94 -0.22 -15.62
CA SER A 180 4.18 0.02 -14.38
C SER A 180 3.04 1.02 -14.56
N ILE A 181 3.12 1.93 -15.53
CA ILE A 181 2.09 2.94 -15.83
C ILE A 181 0.75 2.26 -16.14
N TRP A 182 0.78 1.14 -16.87
CA TRP A 182 -0.41 0.37 -17.26
C TRP A 182 -0.72 -0.76 -16.29
N ILE A 183 0.31 -1.45 -15.81
CA ILE A 183 0.13 -2.65 -14.97
C ILE A 183 -0.35 -2.30 -13.57
N ARG A 184 0.15 -1.23 -12.93
CA ARG A 184 -0.28 -0.86 -11.57
C ARG A 184 -1.77 -0.60 -11.45
N PRO A 185 -2.42 0.23 -12.29
CA PRO A 185 -3.86 0.42 -12.19
C PRO A 185 -4.64 -0.87 -12.48
N TYR A 186 -4.15 -1.72 -13.39
CA TYR A 186 -4.74 -3.04 -13.64
C TYR A 186 -4.70 -3.93 -12.40
N MET A 187 -3.55 -4.04 -11.73
CA MET A 187 -3.39 -4.82 -10.50
C MET A 187 -4.29 -4.29 -9.37
N GLU A 188 -4.35 -2.97 -9.22
CA GLU A 188 -5.20 -2.34 -8.20
C GLU A 188 -6.69 -2.61 -8.46
N GLN A 189 -7.15 -2.44 -9.71
CA GLN A 189 -8.53 -2.74 -10.09
C GLN A 189 -8.87 -4.22 -9.90
N THR A 190 -7.92 -5.11 -10.12
CA THR A 190 -8.11 -6.54 -9.86
C THR A 190 -8.24 -6.82 -8.36
N ASN A 191 -7.38 -6.22 -7.53
CA ASN A 191 -7.46 -6.34 -6.07
C ASN A 191 -8.79 -5.82 -5.51
N ILE A 192 -9.26 -4.68 -6.01
CA ILE A 192 -10.56 -4.12 -5.64
C ILE A 192 -11.70 -5.02 -6.10
N GLY A 193 -11.57 -5.63 -7.30
CA GLY A 193 -12.53 -6.63 -7.78
C GLY A 193 -12.67 -7.82 -6.83
N TYR A 194 -11.54 -8.36 -6.40
CA TYR A 194 -11.52 -9.43 -5.40
C TYR A 194 -12.08 -8.98 -4.06
N PHE A 195 -11.72 -7.79 -3.57
CA PHE A 195 -12.28 -7.23 -2.36
C PHE A 195 -13.80 -7.17 -2.39
N ILE A 196 -14.39 -6.64 -3.48
CA ILE A 196 -15.85 -6.55 -3.64
C ILE A 196 -16.49 -7.94 -3.74
N ALA A 197 -15.87 -8.86 -4.48
CA ALA A 197 -16.37 -10.22 -4.62
C ALA A 197 -16.39 -10.96 -3.27
N LEU A 198 -15.30 -10.89 -2.50
CA LEU A 198 -15.21 -11.51 -1.18
C LEU A 198 -16.14 -10.87 -0.16
N LYS A 199 -16.32 -9.56 -0.24
CA LYS A 199 -17.27 -8.83 0.58
C LYS A 199 -18.70 -9.32 0.33
N ARG A 200 -19.11 -9.49 -0.93
CA ARG A 200 -20.42 -10.06 -1.30
C ARG A 200 -20.55 -11.51 -0.86
N ALA A 201 -19.53 -12.33 -1.08
CA ALA A 201 -19.54 -13.75 -0.72
C ALA A 201 -19.60 -13.97 0.80
N SER A 202 -18.94 -13.14 1.59
CA SER A 202 -18.92 -13.24 3.05
C SER A 202 -20.13 -12.57 3.72
N GLY A 203 -20.85 -11.67 3.03
CA GLY A 203 -21.89 -10.82 3.60
C GLY A 203 -21.37 -9.78 4.61
N VAL A 204 -20.03 -9.66 4.77
CA VAL A 204 -19.39 -8.81 5.77
C VAL A 204 -19.05 -7.46 5.17
N GLY A 205 -19.56 -6.38 5.77
CA GLY A 205 -19.30 -5.01 5.32
C GLY A 205 -20.11 -4.62 4.08
N VAL A 206 -21.11 -5.40 3.72
CA VAL A 206 -22.12 -4.97 2.74
C VAL A 206 -23.00 -3.96 3.45
N PHE A 207 -22.69 -2.68 3.24
CA PHE A 207 -23.62 -1.62 3.66
C PHE A 207 -24.77 -1.61 2.64
N PRO A 208 -26.03 -1.53 3.07
CA PRO A 208 -27.11 -1.30 2.13
C PRO A 208 -26.76 -0.02 1.34
N ASP A 209 -26.73 -0.13 0.01
CA ASP A 209 -26.75 1.07 -0.80
C ASP A 209 -27.96 1.86 -0.31
N THR A 210 -27.71 2.96 0.38
CA THR A 210 -28.73 3.96 0.62
C THR A 210 -29.04 4.53 -0.76
N GLY A 211 -29.96 3.88 -1.45
CA GLY A 211 -30.34 4.14 -2.84
C GLY A 211 -30.98 5.51 -3.06
N SER A 212 -30.45 6.55 -2.45
CA SER A 212 -30.89 7.93 -2.55
C SER A 212 -29.80 8.92 -2.99
N GLU A 213 -28.57 8.45 -3.26
CA GLU A 213 -27.56 9.33 -3.81
C GLU A 213 -27.42 9.06 -5.30
N GLY A 214 -28.11 9.92 -6.10
CA GLY A 214 -27.91 9.99 -7.53
C GLY A 214 -26.45 10.32 -7.89
N PRO A 215 -26.10 10.32 -9.19
CA PRO A 215 -24.72 10.53 -9.67
C PRO A 215 -24.07 11.87 -9.24
N ASP A 216 -24.84 12.76 -8.60
CA ASP A 216 -24.40 14.09 -8.15
C ASP A 216 -23.97 14.15 -6.66
N ALA A 217 -24.17 13.09 -5.88
CA ALA A 217 -23.67 13.02 -4.51
C ALA A 217 -22.19 12.62 -4.56
N GLY A 218 -21.30 13.59 -4.38
CA GLY A 218 -19.87 13.38 -4.25
C GLY A 218 -19.53 12.41 -3.11
N PRO A 219 -18.30 11.85 -3.09
CA PRO A 219 -17.91 10.91 -2.05
C PRO A 219 -18.02 11.55 -0.67
N VAL A 220 -18.72 10.89 0.24
CA VAL A 220 -18.83 11.29 1.64
C VAL A 220 -17.54 10.87 2.35
N PHE A 221 -16.59 11.78 2.47
CA PHE A 221 -15.35 11.63 3.23
C PHE A 221 -15.38 12.48 4.49
#